data_99ea79afbce5b1c15dc5bba3dee0c1d8
#
_entry.id   99ea79afbce5b1c15dc5bba3dee0c1d8
#
_cell.length_a   1.000
_cell.length_b   1.000
_cell.length_c   1.000
_cell.angle_alpha   90.00
_cell.angle_beta   90.00
_cell.angle_gamma   90.00
#
_symmetry.space_group_name_H-M   'P 1'
#
loop_
_entity.id
_entity.type
_entity.pdbx_description
1 polymer ?
#
loop_
_entity_poly.entity_id
_entity_poly.type
_entity_poly.pdbx_seq_one_letter_code
_entity_poly.pdbx_strand_id
1 'polypeptide(L)'
;IRDRHYIKEYLDGLPELTKAYPEMTSVTAPIETWSDDFSMAIAGIPSMVNDFTGGSFMETHYHSQFDNDDFYDEAVYRLHHELFTLLILALDETAVVPLDFTPVLERILAGGSEITAKVEETQEQIAAITKKLIQVTEEAQEKAKQSYEETAAINTRYYALLAEGNMQEAEQLFAENREREKQLLVKFKQEQDHFVRIDWYGEVFFPHEILWKNIGLLQDSVNALEQSDVDKALEKIYQVDNNAYAFMFDEYVYRHFTDYVFNQPKDRLKWGYGRLLGHEDLYHVVKCLLKKRKEADTDYREELHYLKECYKKQTRRLCETLKAVSYTHLR
;
A
#
# COMPACT_ATOMS: atom_id res chain seq x y z
N ILE A 1 -1.29 5.51 15.48
CA ILE A 1 -1.81 6.23 14.30
C ILE A 1 -1.39 5.47 13.07
N ARG A 2 -2.36 4.93 12.35
CA ARG A 2 -2.15 4.26 11.07
C ARG A 2 -2.14 5.31 9.96
N ASP A 3 -1.46 5.03 8.88
CA ASP A 3 -1.36 5.90 7.70
C ASP A 3 -0.48 7.15 7.83
N ARG A 4 0.63 6.98 8.54
CA ARG A 4 1.59 8.07 8.79
C ARG A 4 2.68 8.22 7.75
N HIS A 5 2.67 7.47 6.66
CA HIS A 5 3.80 7.50 5.72
C HIS A 5 4.17 8.94 5.31
N TYR A 6 3.16 9.80 5.17
CA TYR A 6 3.34 11.16 4.66
C TYR A 6 3.48 12.26 5.72
N ILE A 7 3.14 11.98 7.00
CA ILE A 7 3.16 13.01 8.06
C ILE A 7 3.87 12.57 9.33
N LYS A 8 4.52 11.40 9.31
CA LYS A 8 5.18 10.82 10.48
C LYS A 8 6.24 11.75 11.09
N GLU A 9 7.14 12.24 10.24
CA GLU A 9 8.23 13.12 10.67
C GLU A 9 7.70 14.40 11.33
N TYR A 10 6.64 14.96 10.78
CA TYR A 10 5.96 16.12 11.34
C TYR A 10 5.39 15.82 12.73
N LEU A 11 4.67 14.72 12.89
CA LEU A 11 4.05 14.36 14.17
C LEU A 11 5.07 14.00 15.25
N ASP A 12 6.14 13.29 14.88
CA ASP A 12 7.21 12.95 15.81
C ASP A 12 8.01 14.18 16.26
N GLY A 13 8.01 15.25 15.47
CA GLY A 13 8.65 16.52 15.76
C GLY A 13 7.81 17.51 16.57
N LEU A 14 6.54 17.21 16.89
CA LEU A 14 5.68 18.13 17.66
C LEU A 14 6.09 18.18 19.14
N PRO A 15 6.62 19.32 19.65
CA PRO A 15 7.09 19.43 21.04
C PRO A 15 5.99 19.19 22.06
N GLU A 16 4.78 19.66 21.78
CA GLU A 16 3.61 19.50 22.66
C GLU A 16 3.25 18.04 22.85
N LEU A 17 3.29 17.25 21.76
CA LEU A 17 3.00 15.83 21.79
C LEU A 17 4.07 15.06 22.56
N THR A 18 5.34 15.33 22.26
CA THR A 18 6.48 14.70 22.94
C THR A 18 6.52 15.06 24.43
N LYS A 19 6.15 16.28 24.80
CA LYS A 19 6.09 16.73 26.18
C LYS A 19 4.94 16.09 26.95
N ALA A 20 3.76 15.98 26.33
CA ALA A 20 2.58 15.40 26.95
C ALA A 20 2.70 13.87 27.09
N TYR A 21 3.31 13.22 26.11
CA TYR A 21 3.38 11.75 26.00
C TYR A 21 4.80 11.30 25.62
N PRO A 22 5.79 11.42 26.52
CA PRO A 22 7.20 11.14 26.20
C PRO A 22 7.49 9.68 25.83
N GLU A 23 6.63 8.76 26.24
CA GLU A 23 6.76 7.33 25.93
C GLU A 23 5.96 6.90 24.68
N MET A 24 5.20 7.84 24.08
CA MET A 24 4.43 7.55 22.89
C MET A 24 5.37 7.41 21.69
N THR A 25 5.50 6.21 21.18
CA THR A 25 6.20 5.94 19.93
C THR A 25 5.19 5.89 18.79
N SER A 26 5.52 6.58 17.71
CA SER A 26 4.74 6.45 16.49
C SER A 26 5.23 5.25 15.68
N VAL A 27 4.28 4.45 15.21
CA VAL A 27 4.56 3.32 14.32
C VAL A 27 3.94 3.63 12.96
N THR A 28 4.73 3.52 11.88
CA THR A 28 4.15 3.47 10.54
C THR A 28 3.49 2.10 10.37
N ALA A 29 2.20 2.10 10.13
CA ALA A 29 1.49 0.89 9.75
C ALA A 29 1.16 0.95 8.26
N PRO A 30 1.07 -0.21 7.58
CA PRO A 30 0.58 -0.23 6.21
C PRO A 30 -0.84 0.32 6.14
N ILE A 31 -1.21 0.89 5.01
CA ILE A 31 -2.58 1.30 4.73
C ILE A 31 -3.48 0.07 4.82
N GLU A 32 -4.54 0.17 5.59
CA GLU A 32 -5.52 -0.90 5.74
C GLU A 32 -6.80 -0.58 4.98
N THR A 33 -7.31 -1.52 4.22
CA THR A 33 -8.46 -1.32 3.33
C THR A 33 -9.80 -1.37 4.05
N TRP A 34 -9.82 -1.86 5.27
CA TRP A 34 -11.05 -2.01 6.06
C TRP A 34 -11.45 -0.75 6.84
N SER A 35 -10.59 0.26 6.89
CA SER A 35 -10.83 1.50 7.62
C SER A 35 -11.31 2.63 6.68
N ASP A 36 -12.12 3.55 7.20
CA ASP A 36 -12.72 4.66 6.43
C ASP A 36 -11.70 5.62 5.84
N ASP A 37 -10.54 5.77 6.49
CA ASP A 37 -9.43 6.59 6.02
C ASP A 37 -8.88 6.12 4.67
N PHE A 38 -8.96 4.82 4.36
CA PHE A 38 -8.58 4.31 3.04
C PHE A 38 -9.37 4.99 1.91
N SER A 39 -10.67 5.18 2.09
CA SER A 39 -11.52 5.87 1.11
C SER A 39 -11.11 7.31 0.89
N MET A 40 -10.74 8.01 1.97
CA MET A 40 -10.25 9.38 1.92
C MET A 40 -8.88 9.46 1.24
N ALA A 41 -7.94 8.61 1.65
CA ALA A 41 -6.59 8.57 1.08
C ALA A 41 -6.61 8.32 -0.42
N ILE A 42 -7.35 7.32 -0.92
CA ILE A 42 -7.45 7.04 -2.36
C ILE A 42 -8.20 8.12 -3.13
N ALA A 43 -9.03 8.92 -2.46
CA ALA A 43 -9.65 10.11 -3.06
C ALA A 43 -8.68 11.30 -3.18
N GLY A 44 -7.52 11.24 -2.52
CA GLY A 44 -6.49 12.28 -2.53
C GLY A 44 -6.56 13.22 -1.33
N ILE A 45 -7.25 12.81 -0.27
CA ILE A 45 -7.34 13.54 1.00
C ILE A 45 -6.42 12.83 1.99
N PRO A 46 -5.29 13.45 2.41
CA PRO A 46 -4.45 12.88 3.45
C PRO A 46 -5.26 12.58 4.70
N SER A 47 -5.19 11.37 5.17
CA SER A 47 -5.98 10.90 6.32
C SER A 47 -5.11 10.07 7.24
N MET A 48 -5.53 9.95 8.49
CA MET A 48 -4.86 9.14 9.49
C MET A 48 -5.88 8.46 10.39
N VAL A 49 -5.54 7.27 10.86
CA VAL A 49 -6.32 6.52 11.86
C VAL A 49 -5.50 6.31 13.10
N ASN A 50 -6.12 6.47 14.25
CA ASN A 50 -5.51 6.12 15.52
C ASN A 50 -5.87 4.68 15.88
N ASP A 51 -4.88 3.93 16.31
CA ASP A 51 -5.06 2.62 16.90
C ASP A 51 -4.45 2.64 18.32
N PHE A 52 -5.32 2.82 19.30
CA PHE A 52 -4.97 2.77 20.73
C PHE A 52 -5.52 1.52 21.39
N THR A 53 -6.05 0.59 20.63
CA THR A 53 -6.62 -0.64 21.16
C THR A 53 -5.50 -1.56 21.63
N GLY A 54 -5.55 -1.91 22.89
CA GLY A 54 -4.69 -2.92 23.49
C GLY A 54 -5.50 -4.15 23.90
N GLY A 55 -4.87 -5.31 23.91
CA GLY A 55 -5.50 -6.56 24.35
C GLY A 55 -6.54 -7.11 23.38
N SER A 56 -7.51 -7.85 23.93
CA SER A 56 -8.51 -8.61 23.15
C SER A 56 -9.82 -7.84 22.88
N PHE A 57 -9.84 -6.51 23.04
CA PHE A 57 -11.08 -5.73 22.89
C PHE A 57 -11.72 -5.91 21.51
N MET A 58 -10.94 -5.87 20.45
CA MET A 58 -11.42 -6.07 19.06
C MET A 58 -12.08 -7.45 18.86
N GLU A 59 -11.60 -8.45 19.58
CA GLU A 59 -12.07 -9.84 19.44
C GLU A 59 -13.27 -10.13 20.32
N THR A 60 -13.44 -9.43 21.45
CA THR A 60 -14.39 -9.77 22.48
C THR A 60 -15.55 -8.78 22.64
N HIS A 61 -15.34 -7.50 22.30
CA HIS A 61 -16.30 -6.42 22.58
C HIS A 61 -16.69 -5.64 21.34
N TYR A 62 -15.73 -5.27 20.48
CA TYR A 62 -15.92 -4.39 19.35
C TYR A 62 -17.06 -4.85 18.43
N HIS A 63 -17.96 -3.93 18.09
CA HIS A 63 -19.16 -4.19 17.27
C HIS A 63 -20.10 -5.27 17.82
N SER A 64 -20.13 -5.48 19.11
CA SER A 64 -21.02 -6.44 19.78
C SER A 64 -21.86 -5.75 20.87
N GLN A 65 -22.80 -6.51 21.44
CA GLN A 65 -23.58 -6.06 22.61
C GLN A 65 -22.73 -5.81 23.88
N PHE A 66 -21.49 -6.25 23.89
CA PHE A 66 -20.55 -6.07 24.98
C PHE A 66 -19.70 -4.80 24.83
N ASP A 67 -19.82 -4.09 23.71
CA ASP A 67 -19.23 -2.77 23.49
C ASP A 67 -20.19 -1.71 24.07
N ASN A 68 -20.10 -1.53 25.36
CA ASN A 68 -20.99 -0.69 26.16
C ASN A 68 -20.20 0.14 27.20
N ASP A 69 -20.90 0.93 28.00
CA ASP A 69 -20.32 1.85 28.99
C ASP A 69 -19.52 1.17 30.09
N ASP A 70 -19.64 -0.16 30.30
CA ASP A 70 -18.87 -0.90 31.29
C ASP A 70 -17.36 -0.86 31.04
N PHE A 71 -16.97 -0.58 29.79
CA PHE A 71 -15.56 -0.49 29.35
C PHE A 71 -15.08 0.94 29.19
N TYR A 72 -15.90 1.93 29.56
CA TYR A 72 -15.51 3.32 29.51
C TYR A 72 -14.41 3.61 30.53
N ASP A 73 -13.26 4.10 30.08
CA ASP A 73 -12.17 4.58 30.89
C ASP A 73 -11.99 6.09 30.67
N GLU A 74 -12.27 6.88 31.72
CA GLU A 74 -12.19 8.34 31.61
C GLU A 74 -10.78 8.83 31.26
N ALA A 75 -9.73 8.16 31.75
CA ALA A 75 -8.36 8.57 31.49
C ALA A 75 -7.99 8.35 30.02
N VAL A 76 -8.39 7.20 29.46
CA VAL A 76 -8.19 6.88 28.03
C VAL A 76 -9.02 7.84 27.15
N TYR A 77 -10.27 8.10 27.53
CA TYR A 77 -11.13 9.02 26.80
C TYR A 77 -10.55 10.45 26.78
N ARG A 78 -10.06 10.93 27.91
CA ARG A 78 -9.39 12.23 28.01
C ARG A 78 -8.11 12.28 27.18
N LEU A 79 -7.29 11.25 27.23
CA LEU A 79 -6.09 11.12 26.41
C LEU A 79 -6.39 11.27 24.90
N HIS A 80 -7.42 10.57 24.42
CA HIS A 80 -7.83 10.68 23.01
C HIS A 80 -8.25 12.10 22.66
N HIS A 81 -9.04 12.76 23.49
CA HIS A 81 -9.47 14.14 23.25
C HIS A 81 -8.31 15.12 23.25
N GLU A 82 -7.39 15.00 24.18
CA GLU A 82 -6.20 15.86 24.23
C GLU A 82 -5.32 15.65 23.00
N LEU A 83 -5.08 14.39 22.63
CA LEU A 83 -4.28 14.06 21.44
C LEU A 83 -4.91 14.60 20.15
N PHE A 84 -6.21 14.35 19.93
CA PHE A 84 -6.88 14.85 18.73
C PHE A 84 -6.92 16.38 18.69
N THR A 85 -7.14 17.02 19.84
CA THR A 85 -7.11 18.49 19.93
C THR A 85 -5.74 19.04 19.55
N LEU A 86 -4.67 18.46 20.09
CA LEU A 86 -3.30 18.86 19.74
C LEU A 86 -2.99 18.67 18.26
N LEU A 87 -3.40 17.55 17.68
CA LEU A 87 -3.20 17.28 16.26
C LEU A 87 -3.97 18.27 15.36
N ILE A 88 -5.22 18.57 15.71
CA ILE A 88 -6.05 19.52 14.95
C ILE A 88 -5.42 20.92 15.03
N LEU A 89 -5.07 21.39 16.21
CA LEU A 89 -4.44 22.71 16.40
C LEU A 89 -3.10 22.79 15.66
N ALA A 90 -2.26 21.77 15.79
CA ALA A 90 -0.95 21.76 15.13
C ALA A 90 -1.07 21.78 13.61
N LEU A 91 -2.07 21.11 13.02
CA LEU A 91 -2.31 21.16 11.58
C LEU A 91 -2.98 22.47 11.14
N ASP A 92 -3.83 23.07 11.97
CA ASP A 92 -4.46 24.38 11.72
C ASP A 92 -3.41 25.52 11.70
N GLU A 93 -2.33 25.35 12.44
CA GLU A 93 -1.19 26.28 12.51
C GLU A 93 -0.14 26.04 11.43
N THR A 94 -0.46 25.36 10.34
CA THR A 94 0.43 25.16 9.19
C THR A 94 0.00 26.00 7.99
N ALA A 95 0.94 26.60 7.29
CA ALA A 95 0.68 27.30 6.03
C ALA A 95 0.61 26.34 4.83
N VAL A 96 1.27 25.17 4.95
CA VAL A 96 1.36 24.14 3.91
C VAL A 96 1.24 22.78 4.58
N VAL A 97 0.42 21.89 4.02
CA VAL A 97 0.30 20.52 4.52
C VAL A 97 1.67 19.83 4.57
N PRO A 98 2.08 19.27 5.74
CA PRO A 98 3.44 18.76 5.95
C PRO A 98 3.61 17.32 5.42
N LEU A 99 3.41 17.11 4.13
CA LEU A 99 3.53 15.79 3.50
C LEU A 99 4.99 15.43 3.23
N ASP A 100 5.41 14.28 3.75
CA ASP A 100 6.70 13.65 3.46
C ASP A 100 6.52 12.46 2.52
N PHE A 101 7.11 12.53 1.34
CA PHE A 101 7.07 11.47 0.33
C PHE A 101 8.24 10.48 0.43
N THR A 102 9.18 10.72 1.33
CA THR A 102 10.37 9.86 1.52
C THR A 102 10.01 8.41 1.83
N PRO A 103 9.05 8.11 2.74
CA PRO A 103 8.72 6.71 3.08
C PRO A 103 8.18 5.89 1.91
N VAL A 104 7.45 6.51 0.98
CA VAL A 104 6.98 5.83 -0.25
C VAL A 104 8.15 5.45 -1.15
N LEU A 105 9.09 6.35 -1.31
CA LEU A 105 10.29 6.14 -2.11
C LEU A 105 11.21 5.07 -1.48
N GLU A 106 11.33 5.05 -0.15
CA GLU A 106 12.03 4.01 0.60
C GLU A 106 11.44 2.61 0.33
N ARG A 107 10.12 2.50 0.33
CA ARG A 107 9.44 1.24 0.01
C ARG A 107 9.70 0.79 -1.44
N ILE A 108 9.72 1.72 -2.40
CA ILE A 108 10.08 1.43 -3.80
C ILE A 108 11.53 0.93 -3.89
N LEU A 109 12.46 1.57 -3.18
CA LEU A 109 13.87 1.15 -3.13
C LEU A 109 14.04 -0.23 -2.50
N ALA A 110 13.32 -0.52 -1.42
CA ALA A 110 13.34 -1.83 -0.76
C ALA A 110 12.84 -2.93 -1.71
N GLY A 111 11.71 -2.72 -2.40
CA GLY A 111 11.19 -3.65 -3.39
C GLY A 111 12.12 -3.84 -4.59
N GLY A 112 12.71 -2.75 -5.10
CA GLY A 112 13.71 -2.83 -6.16
C GLY A 112 14.97 -3.59 -5.76
N SER A 113 15.42 -3.40 -4.53
CA SER A 113 16.57 -4.13 -3.97
C SER A 113 16.27 -5.63 -3.80
N GLU A 114 15.07 -5.98 -3.37
CA GLU A 114 14.63 -7.37 -3.27
C GLU A 114 14.61 -8.06 -4.65
N ILE A 115 14.05 -7.40 -5.67
CA ILE A 115 14.07 -7.90 -7.05
C ILE A 115 15.50 -8.12 -7.52
N THR A 116 16.38 -7.14 -7.31
CA THR A 116 17.79 -7.23 -7.73
C THR A 116 18.53 -8.40 -7.05
N ALA A 117 18.23 -8.67 -5.79
CA ALA A 117 18.86 -9.75 -5.04
C ALA A 117 18.41 -11.16 -5.47
N LYS A 118 17.21 -11.29 -6.03
CA LYS A 118 16.59 -12.58 -6.35
C LYS A 118 16.39 -12.82 -7.85
N VAL A 119 16.67 -11.82 -8.70
CA VAL A 119 16.53 -11.96 -10.15
C VAL A 119 17.57 -12.92 -10.70
N GLU A 120 17.12 -13.87 -11.51
CA GLU A 120 17.99 -14.86 -12.17
C GLU A 120 18.69 -14.25 -13.39
N GLU A 121 19.83 -14.86 -13.78
CA GLU A 121 20.58 -14.44 -14.99
C GLU A 121 19.72 -14.45 -16.27
N THR A 122 18.74 -15.35 -16.34
CA THR A 122 17.78 -15.44 -17.46
C THR A 122 16.80 -14.26 -17.53
N GLN A 123 16.78 -13.41 -16.51
CA GLN A 123 15.88 -12.28 -16.34
C GLN A 123 16.60 -10.91 -16.52
N GLU A 124 17.60 -10.85 -17.38
CA GLU A 124 18.43 -9.65 -17.63
C GLU A 124 17.60 -8.37 -17.84
N GLN A 125 16.46 -8.49 -18.52
CA GLN A 125 15.59 -7.34 -18.78
C GLN A 125 14.99 -6.77 -17.48
N ILE A 126 14.57 -7.63 -16.54
CA ILE A 126 14.07 -7.21 -15.23
C ILE A 126 15.19 -6.52 -14.49
N ALA A 127 16.38 -7.13 -14.43
CA ALA A 127 17.53 -6.58 -13.73
C ALA A 127 17.91 -5.17 -14.24
N ALA A 128 17.97 -4.99 -15.55
CA ALA A 128 18.32 -3.71 -16.16
C ALA A 128 17.28 -2.60 -15.85
N ILE A 129 16.00 -2.93 -15.91
CA ILE A 129 14.92 -1.97 -15.63
C ILE A 129 14.88 -1.65 -14.13
N THR A 130 15.06 -2.64 -13.25
CA THR A 130 15.08 -2.45 -11.80
C THR A 130 16.24 -1.56 -11.36
N LYS A 131 17.42 -1.76 -11.95
CA LYS A 131 18.57 -0.88 -11.69
C LYS A 131 18.27 0.58 -12.04
N LYS A 132 17.59 0.81 -13.16
CA LYS A 132 17.17 2.16 -13.55
C LYS A 132 16.13 2.73 -12.60
N LEU A 133 15.16 1.90 -12.15
CA LEU A 133 14.17 2.31 -11.16
C LEU A 133 14.85 2.78 -9.88
N ILE A 134 15.79 2.00 -9.34
CA ILE A 134 16.53 2.35 -8.12
C ILE A 134 17.20 3.72 -8.29
N GLN A 135 17.96 3.92 -9.36
CA GLN A 135 18.64 5.18 -9.62
C GLN A 135 17.68 6.38 -9.64
N VAL A 136 16.57 6.27 -10.37
CA VAL A 136 15.60 7.39 -10.47
C VAL A 136 14.88 7.62 -9.14
N THR A 137 14.67 6.57 -8.34
CA THR A 137 14.04 6.68 -7.03
C THR A 137 14.97 7.36 -6.02
N GLU A 138 16.28 7.06 -6.05
CA GLU A 138 17.27 7.76 -5.23
C GLU A 138 17.30 9.27 -5.55
N GLU A 139 17.29 9.64 -6.83
CA GLU A 139 17.21 11.04 -7.25
C GLU A 139 15.90 11.73 -6.80
N ALA A 140 14.78 11.00 -6.81
CA ALA A 140 13.49 11.49 -6.34
C ALA A 140 13.46 11.65 -4.81
N GLN A 141 14.13 10.77 -4.07
CA GLN A 141 14.20 10.80 -2.61
C GLN A 141 14.91 12.08 -2.12
N GLU A 142 16.01 12.47 -2.75
CA GLU A 142 16.69 13.72 -2.43
C GLU A 142 15.79 14.96 -2.64
N LYS A 143 15.01 14.97 -3.74
CA LYS A 143 14.04 16.05 -4.00
C LYS A 143 12.88 16.06 -2.99
N ALA A 144 12.38 14.87 -2.61
CA ALA A 144 11.32 14.75 -1.62
C ALA A 144 11.77 15.30 -0.27
N LYS A 145 12.97 14.92 0.17
CA LYS A 145 13.58 15.41 1.39
C LYS A 145 13.73 16.94 1.37
N GLN A 146 14.30 17.49 0.31
CA GLN A 146 14.41 18.94 0.17
C GLN A 146 13.05 19.64 0.22
N SER A 147 12.04 19.08 -0.48
CA SER A 147 10.68 19.64 -0.48
C SER A 147 10.05 19.61 0.92
N TYR A 148 10.28 18.55 1.70
CA TYR A 148 9.81 18.47 3.07
C TYR A 148 10.50 19.50 3.97
N GLU A 149 11.84 19.64 3.89
CA GLU A 149 12.61 20.64 4.65
C GLU A 149 12.15 22.06 4.34
N GLU A 150 11.92 22.40 3.07
CA GLU A 150 11.36 23.69 2.68
C GLU A 150 9.95 23.93 3.26
N THR A 151 9.10 22.91 3.25
CA THR A 151 7.74 22.97 3.83
C THR A 151 7.82 23.18 5.35
N ALA A 152 8.71 22.47 6.03
CA ALA A 152 8.94 22.63 7.46
C ALA A 152 9.41 24.03 7.83
N ALA A 153 10.32 24.62 7.02
CA ALA A 153 10.78 26.00 7.22
C ALA A 153 9.65 27.03 7.04
N ILE A 154 8.79 26.85 6.03
CA ILE A 154 7.61 27.71 5.82
C ILE A 154 6.67 27.63 7.03
N ASN A 155 6.35 26.43 7.50
CA ASN A 155 5.44 26.20 8.63
C ASN A 155 6.03 26.75 9.94
N THR A 156 7.33 26.58 10.18
CA THR A 156 8.03 27.17 11.33
C THR A 156 7.89 28.69 11.33
N ARG A 157 8.08 29.35 10.18
CA ARG A 157 7.91 30.80 10.06
C ARG A 157 6.46 31.20 10.27
N TYR A 158 5.50 30.47 9.71
CA TYR A 158 4.07 30.75 9.86
C TYR A 158 3.64 30.68 11.32
N TYR A 159 4.04 29.60 12.03
CA TYR A 159 3.80 29.46 13.45
C TYR A 159 4.37 30.62 14.28
N ALA A 160 5.62 31.03 13.99
CA ALA A 160 6.23 32.17 14.68
C ALA A 160 5.44 33.46 14.48
N LEU A 161 4.97 33.75 13.27
CA LEU A 161 4.12 34.92 12.98
C LEU A 161 2.80 34.91 13.73
N LEU A 162 2.15 33.73 13.83
CA LEU A 162 0.94 33.56 14.65
C LEU A 162 1.20 33.81 16.12
N ALA A 163 2.29 33.26 16.65
CA ALA A 163 2.68 33.43 18.06
C ALA A 163 3.02 34.89 18.42
N GLU A 164 3.58 35.65 17.47
CA GLU A 164 3.87 37.08 17.61
C GLU A 164 2.64 37.97 17.42
N GLY A 165 1.49 37.40 16.99
CA GLY A 165 0.28 38.14 16.67
C GLY A 165 0.35 38.93 15.36
N ASN A 166 1.33 38.63 14.50
CA ASN A 166 1.52 39.28 13.21
C ASN A 166 0.64 38.64 12.12
N MET A 167 -0.66 38.79 12.29
CA MET A 167 -1.67 38.15 11.42
C MET A 167 -1.57 38.56 9.95
N GLN A 168 -1.17 39.81 9.66
CA GLN A 168 -1.08 40.28 8.28
C GLN A 168 0.02 39.56 7.49
N GLU A 169 1.21 39.39 8.10
CA GLU A 169 2.30 38.66 7.46
C GLU A 169 2.01 37.16 7.39
N ALA A 170 1.34 36.60 8.40
CA ALA A 170 0.91 35.21 8.39
C ALA A 170 -0.06 34.95 7.22
N GLU A 171 -1.10 35.77 7.04
CA GLU A 171 -2.03 35.65 5.92
C GLU A 171 -1.34 35.80 4.55
N GLN A 172 -0.35 36.70 4.47
CA GLN A 172 0.44 36.85 3.24
C GLN A 172 1.25 35.58 2.95
N LEU A 173 1.99 35.06 3.95
CA LEU A 173 2.79 33.82 3.81
C LEU A 173 1.91 32.64 3.42
N PHE A 174 0.75 32.50 4.03
CA PHE A 174 -0.24 31.47 3.68
C PHE A 174 -0.68 31.61 2.21
N ALA A 175 -1.06 32.81 1.78
CA ALA A 175 -1.49 33.08 0.41
C ALA A 175 -0.42 32.77 -0.63
N GLU A 176 0.84 33.16 -0.35
CA GLU A 176 2.00 32.91 -1.23
C GLU A 176 2.28 31.41 -1.42
N ASN A 177 1.90 30.56 -0.46
CA ASN A 177 2.18 29.12 -0.48
C ASN A 177 0.99 28.24 -0.92
N ARG A 178 -0.15 28.83 -1.29
CA ARG A 178 -1.34 28.09 -1.75
C ARG A 178 -1.08 27.18 -2.95
N GLU A 179 -0.27 27.64 -3.89
CA GLU A 179 0.05 26.83 -5.08
C GLU A 179 0.97 25.66 -4.71
N ARG A 180 1.90 25.83 -3.78
CA ARG A 180 2.72 24.75 -3.25
C ARG A 180 1.87 23.68 -2.58
N GLU A 181 0.97 24.08 -1.70
CA GLU A 181 0.04 23.15 -1.03
C GLU A 181 -0.76 22.33 -2.04
N LYS A 182 -1.34 23.01 -3.03
CA LYS A 182 -2.08 22.36 -4.10
C LYS A 182 -1.23 21.34 -4.87
N GLN A 183 0.03 21.65 -5.17
CA GLN A 183 0.95 20.75 -5.84
C GLN A 183 1.25 19.52 -4.99
N LEU A 184 1.46 19.67 -3.69
CA LEU A 184 1.66 18.56 -2.76
C LEU A 184 0.45 17.64 -2.69
N LEU A 185 -0.78 18.20 -2.60
CA LEU A 185 -2.00 17.40 -2.61
C LEU A 185 -2.24 16.68 -3.94
N VAL A 186 -1.94 17.32 -5.08
CA VAL A 186 -1.97 16.68 -6.39
C VAL A 186 -0.96 15.54 -6.45
N LYS A 187 0.24 15.75 -5.96
CA LYS A 187 1.29 14.72 -5.88
C LYS A 187 0.84 13.55 -5.01
N PHE A 188 0.31 13.82 -3.83
CA PHE A 188 -0.26 12.81 -2.94
C PHE A 188 -1.31 11.95 -3.67
N LYS A 189 -2.27 12.60 -4.34
CA LYS A 189 -3.29 11.89 -5.13
C LYS A 189 -2.68 11.02 -6.22
N GLN A 190 -1.69 11.53 -6.95
CA GLN A 190 -0.99 10.78 -7.98
C GLN A 190 -0.30 9.55 -7.40
N GLU A 191 0.36 9.66 -6.25
CA GLU A 191 1.01 8.53 -5.60
C GLU A 191 0.00 7.48 -5.14
N GLN A 192 -1.14 7.90 -4.56
CA GLN A 192 -2.22 6.96 -4.24
C GLN A 192 -2.72 6.22 -5.49
N ASP A 193 -2.87 6.92 -6.61
CA ASP A 193 -3.35 6.31 -7.85
C ASP A 193 -2.33 5.37 -8.50
N HIS A 194 -1.05 5.59 -8.27
CA HIS A 194 0.00 4.82 -8.93
C HIS A 194 0.57 3.70 -8.06
N PHE A 195 0.70 3.91 -6.76
CA PHE A 195 1.38 2.97 -5.87
C PHE A 195 0.45 2.15 -5.00
N VAL A 196 -0.74 2.65 -4.65
CA VAL A 196 -1.67 1.85 -3.86
C VAL A 196 -2.39 0.85 -4.74
N ARG A 197 -2.07 -0.42 -4.56
CA ARG A 197 -2.75 -1.56 -5.16
C ARG A 197 -3.18 -2.50 -4.06
N ILE A 198 -4.20 -3.27 -4.32
CA ILE A 198 -4.67 -4.30 -3.40
C ILE A 198 -4.58 -5.67 -4.08
N ASP A 199 -4.31 -6.69 -3.29
CA ASP A 199 -4.53 -8.05 -3.72
C ASP A 199 -5.99 -8.44 -3.51
N TRP A 200 -6.34 -9.68 -3.86
CA TRP A 200 -7.71 -10.16 -3.72
C TRP A 200 -8.18 -10.24 -2.25
N TYR A 201 -7.27 -10.28 -1.30
CA TYR A 201 -7.56 -10.37 0.14
C TYR A 201 -7.62 -8.99 0.83
N GLY A 202 -7.45 -7.90 0.08
CA GLY A 202 -7.48 -6.54 0.61
C GLY A 202 -6.16 -6.06 1.20
N GLU A 203 -5.07 -6.82 1.03
CA GLU A 203 -3.74 -6.40 1.44
C GLU A 203 -3.19 -5.35 0.46
N VAL A 204 -2.56 -4.32 1.01
CA VAL A 204 -2.00 -3.22 0.21
C VAL A 204 -0.57 -3.53 -0.22
N PHE A 205 -0.37 -3.51 -1.53
CA PHE A 205 0.92 -3.69 -2.18
C PHE A 205 1.25 -2.55 -3.15
N PHE A 206 2.53 -2.37 -3.42
CA PHE A 206 2.94 -1.62 -4.59
C PHE A 206 2.86 -2.50 -5.84
N PRO A 207 2.65 -1.91 -7.03
CA PRO A 207 2.39 -2.69 -8.25
C PRO A 207 3.48 -3.73 -8.56
N HIS A 208 4.74 -3.39 -8.34
CA HIS A 208 5.87 -4.29 -8.59
C HIS A 208 5.98 -5.42 -7.56
N GLU A 209 5.56 -5.21 -6.31
CA GLU A 209 5.59 -6.22 -5.25
C GLU A 209 4.63 -7.37 -5.54
N ILE A 210 3.37 -7.08 -5.92
CA ILE A 210 2.38 -8.10 -6.28
C ILE A 210 2.86 -8.94 -7.46
N LEU A 211 3.33 -8.26 -8.52
CA LEU A 211 3.77 -8.94 -9.74
C LEU A 211 5.00 -9.80 -9.48
N TRP A 212 5.95 -9.31 -8.68
CA TRP A 212 7.14 -10.06 -8.29
C TRP A 212 6.79 -11.28 -7.45
N LYS A 213 5.91 -11.14 -6.46
CA LYS A 213 5.39 -12.25 -5.65
C LYS A 213 4.77 -13.34 -6.55
N ASN A 214 3.90 -12.96 -7.47
CA ASN A 214 3.26 -13.92 -8.38
C ASN A 214 4.26 -14.62 -9.30
N ILE A 215 5.28 -13.92 -9.81
CA ILE A 215 6.34 -14.51 -10.63
C ILE A 215 7.06 -15.61 -9.84
N GLY A 216 7.44 -15.35 -8.60
CA GLY A 216 8.08 -16.35 -7.73
C GLY A 216 7.19 -17.56 -7.49
N LEU A 217 5.93 -17.36 -7.13
CA LEU A 217 4.96 -18.43 -6.88
C LEU A 217 4.71 -19.30 -8.13
N LEU A 218 4.58 -18.67 -9.30
CA LEU A 218 4.41 -19.39 -10.58
C LEU A 218 5.67 -20.19 -10.94
N GLN A 219 6.87 -19.61 -10.74
CA GLN A 219 8.12 -20.32 -10.97
C GLN A 219 8.27 -21.54 -10.05
N ASP A 220 7.98 -21.36 -8.75
CA ASP A 220 7.99 -22.44 -7.77
C ASP A 220 6.99 -23.55 -8.13
N SER A 221 5.79 -23.18 -8.61
CA SER A 221 4.76 -24.12 -9.08
C SER A 221 5.25 -24.95 -10.28
N VAL A 222 5.90 -24.29 -11.25
CA VAL A 222 6.49 -24.95 -12.43
C VAL A 222 7.58 -25.92 -11.98
N ASN A 223 8.50 -25.48 -11.14
CA ASN A 223 9.62 -26.31 -10.64
C ASN A 223 9.10 -27.53 -9.87
N ALA A 224 8.06 -27.37 -9.06
CA ALA A 224 7.43 -28.47 -8.33
C ALA A 224 6.81 -29.50 -9.28
N LEU A 225 6.05 -29.06 -10.29
CA LEU A 225 5.45 -29.97 -11.28
C LEU A 225 6.48 -30.68 -12.18
N GLU A 226 7.58 -30.02 -12.51
CA GLU A 226 8.69 -30.65 -13.25
C GLU A 226 9.36 -31.77 -12.43
N GLN A 227 9.25 -31.69 -11.09
CA GLN A 227 9.68 -32.74 -10.16
C GLN A 227 8.54 -33.71 -9.79
N SER A 228 7.39 -33.62 -10.44
CA SER A 228 6.18 -34.39 -10.14
C SER A 228 5.62 -34.18 -8.72
N ASP A 229 5.94 -33.06 -8.07
CA ASP A 229 5.42 -32.70 -6.75
C ASP A 229 4.16 -31.82 -6.92
N VAL A 230 3.02 -32.48 -7.12
CA VAL A 230 1.73 -31.81 -7.33
C VAL A 230 1.24 -31.10 -6.06
N ASP A 231 1.54 -31.62 -4.89
CA ASP A 231 1.08 -31.03 -3.62
C ASP A 231 1.78 -29.69 -3.37
N LYS A 232 3.09 -29.64 -3.59
CA LYS A 232 3.85 -28.40 -3.50
C LYS A 232 3.44 -27.39 -4.56
N ALA A 233 3.15 -27.82 -5.79
CA ALA A 233 2.66 -26.94 -6.84
C ALA A 233 1.29 -26.31 -6.45
N LEU A 234 0.36 -27.11 -5.95
CA LEU A 234 -0.94 -26.64 -5.48
C LEU A 234 -0.82 -25.67 -4.30
N GLU A 235 0.12 -25.91 -3.36
CA GLU A 235 0.43 -24.99 -2.25
C GLU A 235 0.83 -23.59 -2.76
N LYS A 236 1.69 -23.53 -3.79
CA LYS A 236 2.12 -22.26 -4.38
C LYS A 236 1.02 -21.58 -5.17
N ILE A 237 0.28 -22.33 -5.97
CA ILE A 237 -0.87 -21.81 -6.74
C ILE A 237 -1.95 -21.24 -5.81
N TYR A 238 -2.18 -21.84 -4.64
CA TYR A 238 -3.12 -21.33 -3.64
C TYR A 238 -2.83 -19.88 -3.24
N GLN A 239 -1.58 -19.46 -3.24
CA GLN A 239 -1.13 -18.14 -2.83
C GLN A 239 -1.13 -17.11 -3.97
N VAL A 240 -1.34 -17.53 -5.23
CA VAL A 240 -1.40 -16.63 -6.39
C VAL A 240 -2.76 -15.97 -6.44
N ASP A 241 -2.80 -14.67 -6.09
CA ASP A 241 -3.99 -13.82 -6.16
C ASP A 241 -5.26 -14.52 -5.60
N ASN A 242 -6.41 -14.44 -6.28
CA ASN A 242 -7.66 -15.05 -5.82
C ASN A 242 -7.78 -16.57 -6.08
N ASN A 243 -6.73 -17.24 -6.51
CA ASN A 243 -6.82 -18.66 -6.87
C ASN A 243 -7.10 -19.58 -5.69
N ALA A 244 -6.95 -19.13 -4.44
CA ALA A 244 -7.49 -19.82 -3.27
C ALA A 244 -9.00 -20.18 -3.44
N TYR A 245 -9.78 -19.32 -4.06
CA TYR A 245 -11.20 -19.58 -4.33
C TYR A 245 -11.41 -20.67 -5.36
N ALA A 246 -10.44 -20.93 -6.25
CA ALA A 246 -10.51 -22.07 -7.19
C ALA A 246 -10.46 -23.43 -6.46
N PHE A 247 -9.88 -23.50 -5.28
CA PHE A 247 -9.91 -24.72 -4.45
C PHE A 247 -11.24 -24.91 -3.74
N MET A 248 -11.89 -23.81 -3.34
CA MET A 248 -13.05 -23.81 -2.46
C MET A 248 -14.39 -23.92 -3.22
N PHE A 249 -14.47 -23.32 -4.41
CA PHE A 249 -15.70 -23.13 -5.14
C PHE A 249 -15.74 -23.92 -6.46
N ASP A 250 -16.96 -24.17 -6.95
CA ASP A 250 -17.17 -24.62 -8.33
C ASP A 250 -16.92 -23.49 -9.33
N GLU A 251 -16.93 -23.82 -10.63
CA GLU A 251 -16.62 -22.87 -11.68
C GLU A 251 -17.63 -21.71 -11.75
N TYR A 252 -18.91 -22.01 -11.54
CA TYR A 252 -19.95 -20.99 -11.61
C TYR A 252 -19.74 -19.90 -10.55
N VAL A 253 -19.51 -20.30 -9.30
CA VAL A 253 -19.28 -19.38 -8.20
C VAL A 253 -17.97 -18.62 -8.40
N TYR A 254 -16.88 -19.30 -8.75
CA TYR A 254 -15.59 -18.67 -9.02
C TYR A 254 -15.70 -17.62 -10.14
N ARG A 255 -16.31 -17.95 -11.27
CA ARG A 255 -16.51 -17.04 -12.40
C ARG A 255 -17.39 -15.87 -12.02
N HIS A 256 -18.49 -16.13 -11.32
CA HIS A 256 -19.41 -15.08 -10.91
C HIS A 256 -18.72 -14.02 -10.05
N PHE A 257 -17.92 -14.41 -9.06
CA PHE A 257 -17.14 -13.48 -8.24
C PHE A 257 -16.09 -12.74 -9.05
N THR A 258 -15.29 -13.45 -9.84
CA THR A 258 -14.19 -12.88 -10.61
C THR A 258 -14.74 -11.87 -11.63
N ASP A 259 -15.76 -12.27 -12.41
CA ASP A 259 -16.37 -11.41 -13.42
C ASP A 259 -17.08 -10.21 -12.79
N TYR A 260 -17.75 -10.40 -11.66
CA TYR A 260 -18.36 -9.29 -10.92
C TYR A 260 -17.32 -8.23 -10.54
N VAL A 261 -16.18 -8.64 -10.01
CA VAL A 261 -15.12 -7.71 -9.58
C VAL A 261 -14.48 -7.01 -10.77
N PHE A 262 -14.09 -7.74 -11.82
CA PHE A 262 -13.34 -7.16 -12.96
C PHE A 262 -14.21 -6.43 -13.98
N ASN A 263 -15.51 -6.74 -14.05
CA ASN A 263 -16.45 -6.10 -14.97
C ASN A 263 -17.25 -4.95 -14.35
N GLN A 264 -16.82 -4.42 -13.22
CA GLN A 264 -17.45 -3.22 -12.64
C GLN A 264 -17.33 -2.02 -13.58
N PRO A 265 -18.32 -1.11 -13.62
CA PRO A 265 -18.21 0.15 -14.33
C PRO A 265 -16.96 0.92 -13.92
N LYS A 266 -16.31 1.58 -14.89
CA LYS A 266 -15.02 2.27 -14.66
C LYS A 266 -15.08 3.33 -13.57
N ASP A 267 -16.22 3.96 -13.34
CA ASP A 267 -16.43 4.92 -12.26
C ASP A 267 -16.42 4.27 -10.88
N ARG A 268 -16.87 3.01 -10.77
CA ARG A 268 -16.78 2.22 -9.54
C ARG A 268 -15.40 1.63 -9.31
N LEU A 269 -14.62 1.41 -10.37
CA LEU A 269 -13.25 0.92 -10.27
C LEU A 269 -12.28 1.92 -9.62
N LYS A 270 -12.68 3.19 -9.44
CA LYS A 270 -11.89 4.19 -8.72
C LYS A 270 -11.76 3.87 -7.22
N TRP A 271 -12.68 3.08 -6.68
CA TRP A 271 -12.63 2.56 -5.33
C TRP A 271 -11.81 1.26 -5.26
N GLY A 272 -11.74 0.58 -4.12
CA GLY A 272 -10.87 -0.57 -3.86
C GLY A 272 -10.63 -1.52 -5.04
N TYR A 273 -11.71 -1.95 -5.71
CA TYR A 273 -11.62 -2.94 -6.79
C TYR A 273 -10.84 -2.47 -8.03
N GLY A 274 -10.86 -1.18 -8.34
CA GLY A 274 -10.06 -0.62 -9.45
C GLY A 274 -8.55 -0.67 -9.21
N ARG A 275 -8.15 -1.06 -8.00
CA ARG A 275 -6.75 -1.16 -7.60
C ARG A 275 -6.23 -2.60 -7.58
N LEU A 276 -7.08 -3.59 -7.90
CA LEU A 276 -6.64 -4.97 -8.07
C LEU A 276 -5.63 -5.10 -9.21
N LEU A 277 -4.54 -5.77 -8.94
CA LEU A 277 -3.46 -6.00 -9.90
C LEU A 277 -2.92 -7.42 -9.74
N GLY A 278 -2.37 -7.97 -10.81
CA GLY A 278 -1.66 -9.26 -10.77
C GLY A 278 -2.56 -10.48 -10.93
N HIS A 279 -3.88 -10.29 -11.13
CA HIS A 279 -4.78 -11.43 -11.32
C HIS A 279 -4.38 -12.33 -12.49
N GLU A 280 -4.31 -13.63 -12.20
CA GLU A 280 -4.19 -14.72 -13.18
C GLU A 280 -5.24 -15.78 -12.88
N ASP A 281 -6.03 -16.14 -13.89
CA ASP A 281 -7.04 -17.18 -13.75
C ASP A 281 -6.41 -18.56 -13.85
N LEU A 282 -6.23 -19.21 -12.72
CA LEU A 282 -5.68 -20.57 -12.62
C LEU A 282 -6.73 -21.62 -12.28
N TYR A 283 -8.05 -21.28 -12.35
CA TYR A 283 -9.13 -22.20 -11.97
C TYR A 283 -9.00 -23.56 -12.64
N HIS A 284 -8.84 -23.57 -13.97
CA HIS A 284 -8.74 -24.81 -14.73
C HIS A 284 -7.53 -25.66 -14.31
N VAL A 285 -6.37 -25.01 -14.15
CA VAL A 285 -5.14 -25.68 -13.68
C VAL A 285 -5.34 -26.31 -12.32
N VAL A 286 -5.92 -25.57 -11.35
CA VAL A 286 -6.22 -26.09 -10.02
C VAL A 286 -7.12 -27.33 -10.09
N LYS A 287 -8.21 -27.27 -10.85
CA LYS A 287 -9.14 -28.42 -10.95
C LYS A 287 -8.50 -29.64 -11.63
N CYS A 288 -7.71 -29.41 -12.67
CA CYS A 288 -6.97 -30.49 -13.33
C CYS A 288 -5.95 -31.14 -12.40
N LEU A 289 -5.13 -30.35 -11.71
CA LEU A 289 -4.13 -30.86 -10.77
C LEU A 289 -4.77 -31.62 -9.60
N LEU A 290 -5.87 -31.10 -9.02
CA LEU A 290 -6.61 -31.80 -7.97
C LEU A 290 -7.16 -33.14 -8.45
N LYS A 291 -7.67 -33.22 -9.70
CA LYS A 291 -8.14 -34.46 -10.32
C LYS A 291 -6.98 -35.44 -10.52
N LYS A 292 -5.91 -34.99 -11.18
CA LYS A 292 -4.71 -35.83 -11.46
C LYS A 292 -4.08 -36.38 -10.17
N ARG A 293 -4.00 -35.54 -9.12
CA ARG A 293 -3.55 -35.97 -7.80
C ARG A 293 -4.39 -37.15 -7.27
N LYS A 294 -5.73 -37.05 -7.40
CA LYS A 294 -6.63 -38.10 -6.93
C LYS A 294 -6.53 -39.39 -7.75
N GLU A 295 -6.27 -39.28 -9.05
CA GLU A 295 -6.14 -40.38 -10.01
C GLU A 295 -4.70 -40.92 -10.10
N ALA A 296 -3.75 -40.33 -9.36
CA ALA A 296 -2.32 -40.64 -9.44
C ALA A 296 -1.74 -40.48 -10.87
N ASP A 297 -2.34 -39.57 -11.66
CA ASP A 297 -1.86 -39.21 -12.98
C ASP A 297 -0.73 -38.18 -12.87
N THR A 298 0.42 -38.47 -13.48
CA THR A 298 1.65 -37.65 -13.44
C THR A 298 1.93 -36.92 -14.75
N ASP A 299 1.00 -36.91 -15.70
CA ASP A 299 1.15 -36.15 -16.93
C ASP A 299 0.69 -34.69 -16.74
N TYR A 300 1.62 -33.81 -16.43
CA TYR A 300 1.37 -32.38 -16.17
C TYR A 300 1.71 -31.46 -17.34
N ARG A 301 1.88 -31.96 -18.57
CA ARG A 301 2.36 -31.18 -19.72
C ARG A 301 1.50 -29.95 -20.04
N GLU A 302 0.18 -30.07 -19.97
CA GLU A 302 -0.75 -28.99 -20.27
C GLU A 302 -0.70 -27.92 -19.17
N GLU A 303 -0.74 -28.31 -17.92
CA GLU A 303 -0.68 -27.42 -16.77
C GLU A 303 0.68 -26.69 -16.71
N LEU A 304 1.79 -27.41 -16.95
CA LEU A 304 3.13 -26.81 -17.07
C LEU A 304 3.19 -25.77 -18.19
N HIS A 305 2.61 -26.07 -19.37
CA HIS A 305 2.58 -25.10 -20.46
C HIS A 305 1.81 -23.84 -20.06
N TYR A 306 0.63 -24.01 -19.46
CA TYR A 306 -0.20 -22.87 -19.04
C TYR A 306 0.49 -22.01 -17.95
N LEU A 307 1.04 -22.65 -16.92
CA LEU A 307 1.77 -21.92 -15.86
C LEU A 307 2.98 -21.14 -16.41
N LYS A 308 3.71 -21.74 -17.35
CA LYS A 308 4.83 -21.03 -18.02
C LYS A 308 4.36 -19.82 -18.84
N GLU A 309 3.20 -19.87 -19.47
CA GLU A 309 2.62 -18.71 -20.16
C GLU A 309 2.15 -17.62 -19.17
N CYS A 310 1.52 -18.01 -18.05
CA CYS A 310 1.20 -17.08 -16.96
C CYS A 310 2.45 -16.40 -16.39
N TYR A 311 3.52 -17.16 -16.15
CA TYR A 311 4.81 -16.62 -15.71
C TYR A 311 5.36 -15.57 -16.71
N LYS A 312 5.38 -15.87 -18.00
CA LYS A 312 5.82 -14.91 -19.04
C LYS A 312 4.96 -13.64 -19.06
N LYS A 313 3.65 -13.79 -18.87
CA LYS A 313 2.71 -12.67 -18.85
C LYS A 313 2.95 -11.77 -17.62
N GLN A 314 3.13 -12.35 -16.42
CA GLN A 314 3.45 -11.60 -15.21
C GLN A 314 4.81 -10.90 -15.34
N THR A 315 5.82 -11.58 -15.88
CA THR A 315 7.15 -10.99 -16.17
C THR A 315 7.05 -9.76 -17.07
N ARG A 316 6.26 -9.85 -18.16
CA ARG A 316 6.03 -8.71 -19.07
C ARG A 316 5.35 -7.56 -18.35
N ARG A 317 4.29 -7.83 -17.58
CA ARG A 317 3.59 -6.82 -16.75
C ARG A 317 4.53 -6.15 -15.76
N LEU A 318 5.40 -6.92 -15.09
CA LEU A 318 6.39 -6.36 -14.18
C LEU A 318 7.33 -5.39 -14.90
N CYS A 319 7.86 -5.77 -16.06
CA CYS A 319 8.73 -4.89 -16.85
C CYS A 319 8.01 -3.59 -17.27
N GLU A 320 6.75 -3.68 -17.67
CA GLU A 320 5.93 -2.50 -18.01
C GLU A 320 5.68 -1.61 -16.80
N THR A 321 5.36 -2.20 -15.65
CA THR A 321 5.12 -1.50 -14.39
C THR A 321 6.38 -0.79 -13.89
N LEU A 322 7.52 -1.47 -13.85
CA LEU A 322 8.80 -0.88 -13.45
C LEU A 322 9.20 0.30 -14.37
N LYS A 323 8.94 0.18 -15.68
CA LYS A 323 9.15 1.29 -16.62
C LYS A 323 8.21 2.45 -16.32
N ALA A 324 6.92 2.19 -16.14
CA ALA A 324 5.93 3.23 -15.85
C ALA A 324 6.30 4.01 -14.58
N VAL A 325 6.66 3.32 -13.50
CA VAL A 325 7.14 3.95 -12.25
C VAL A 325 8.37 4.83 -12.51
N SER A 326 9.37 4.33 -13.23
CA SER A 326 10.61 5.06 -13.51
C SER A 326 10.41 6.31 -14.39
N TYR A 327 9.45 6.28 -15.31
CA TYR A 327 9.31 7.36 -16.32
C TYR A 327 8.22 8.38 -15.99
N THR A 328 7.18 7.99 -15.28
CA THR A 328 5.97 8.80 -15.15
C THR A 328 5.77 9.35 -13.74
N HIS A 329 6.24 8.64 -12.71
CA HIS A 329 5.84 8.94 -11.34
C HIS A 329 6.94 9.59 -10.49
N LEU A 330 8.20 9.47 -10.92
CA LEU A 330 9.36 9.99 -10.20
C LEU A 330 9.95 11.26 -10.82
N ARG A 331 9.32 11.83 -11.84
CA ARG A 331 9.68 13.11 -12.45
C ARG A 331 8.75 14.21 -11.99
#